data_4da6e6f4e5fb1e814586a440f357ab75
#
_entry.id   4da6e6f4e5fb1e814586a440f357ab75
#
_cell.length_a   1.000
_cell.length_b   1.000
_cell.length_c   1.000
_cell.angle_alpha   90.00
_cell.angle_beta   90.00
_cell.angle_gamma   90.00
#
_symmetry.space_group_name_H-M   'P 1'
#
loop_
_entity.id
_entity.type
_entity.pdbx_description
1 polymer ?
#
loop_
_entity_poly.entity_id
_entity_poly.type
_entity_poly.pdbx_seq_one_letter_code
_entity_poly.pdbx_strand_id
1 'polypeptide(L)'
;MRLWFLPIILMLGFAYPASGQDFNPRKIYQKASNAVVLIAAFDRNNKSASTGTGSIISEGGLILTNAHVIFNEERDKPFDSIRIFLKPDRVTGNLKKDASRKFRATLVHYSNPMDLAVLKIQNPQFSNPIPLLKLSNLQDTSIGDPVLAIGHPEQGGLWTLTTGTISSMIESFENIRGKDVFQTETSINRGNSGGPLIDRHGHMVGINSMIARQGKGGITITDINFSIKSTVAMKWMRSVGYSHSYAMQQAVTSTTEKQIHTEKAGIVPVPAQPQELTKNKPELKQELSKEPEILTKVRPYKEKDLFEQVADEMEDMMEEMKRRIRSR
;
A
#
# COMPACT_ATOMS: atom_id res chain seq x y z
N MET A 1 76.31 22.48 -1.67
CA MET A 1 75.09 22.09 -2.33
C MET A 1 74.38 21.10 -1.44
N ARG A 2 73.30 21.51 -0.77
CA ARG A 2 72.45 20.62 0.04
C ARG A 2 71.16 20.36 -0.76
N LEU A 3 70.97 19.10 -1.28
CA LEU A 3 69.78 18.69 -1.92
C LEU A 3 68.72 18.41 -0.82
N TRP A 4 67.58 19.11 -0.90
CA TRP A 4 66.41 18.86 -0.14
C TRP A 4 65.52 17.83 -0.88
N PHE A 5 65.38 16.64 -0.34
CA PHE A 5 64.37 15.67 -0.79
C PHE A 5 63.04 15.99 -0.12
N LEU A 6 62.05 16.42 -0.89
CA LEU A 6 60.64 16.49 -0.45
C LEU A 6 60.04 15.12 -0.61
N PRO A 7 59.40 14.53 0.41
CA PRO A 7 58.62 13.31 0.24
C PRO A 7 57.29 13.65 -0.42
N ILE A 8 57.01 13.02 -1.58
CA ILE A 8 55.68 13.03 -2.21
C ILE A 8 54.80 12.06 -1.42
N ILE A 9 53.89 12.61 -0.60
CA ILE A 9 52.83 11.83 0.03
C ILE A 9 51.77 11.52 -1.00
N LEU A 10 51.74 10.28 -1.48
CA LEU A 10 50.71 9.75 -2.35
C LEU A 10 49.43 9.51 -1.52
N MET A 11 48.47 10.44 -1.58
CA MET A 11 47.13 10.23 -0.98
C MET A 11 46.39 9.20 -1.86
N LEU A 12 46.42 7.96 -1.43
CA LEU A 12 45.46 6.92 -1.91
C LEU A 12 44.08 7.26 -1.39
N GLY A 13 43.29 7.91 -2.23
CA GLY A 13 41.86 8.12 -1.97
C GLY A 13 41.14 6.77 -1.96
N PHE A 14 40.81 6.25 -0.77
CA PHE A 14 39.85 5.16 -0.65
C PHE A 14 38.48 5.70 -1.01
N ALA A 15 38.02 5.46 -2.24
CA ALA A 15 36.63 5.58 -2.60
C ALA A 15 35.86 4.48 -1.85
N TYR A 16 35.25 4.83 -0.73
CA TYR A 16 34.25 3.95 -0.11
C TYR A 16 33.06 3.86 -1.05
N PRO A 17 32.68 2.66 -1.50
CA PRO A 17 31.41 2.54 -2.22
C PRO A 17 30.31 2.95 -1.24
N ALA A 18 29.60 4.03 -1.54
CA ALA A 18 28.38 4.38 -0.86
C ALA A 18 27.37 3.25 -1.16
N SER A 19 27.30 2.27 -0.27
CA SER A 19 26.42 1.10 -0.37
C SER A 19 25.00 1.54 0.01
N GLY A 20 24.46 2.55 -0.67
CA GLY A 20 23.04 2.84 -0.67
C GLY A 20 22.36 1.67 -1.39
N GLN A 21 21.52 0.94 -0.69
CA GLN A 21 20.73 -0.11 -1.33
C GLN A 21 19.83 0.56 -2.35
N ASP A 22 20.13 0.40 -3.65
CA ASP A 22 19.39 1.01 -4.74
C ASP A 22 17.94 0.57 -4.69
N PHE A 23 17.02 1.53 -4.80
CA PHE A 23 15.60 1.24 -4.94
C PHE A 23 15.37 0.49 -6.26
N ASN A 24 15.07 -0.80 -6.17
CA ASN A 24 14.82 -1.66 -7.32
C ASN A 24 13.40 -2.23 -7.27
N PRO A 25 12.42 -1.54 -7.90
CA PRO A 25 11.02 -1.95 -7.86
C PRO A 25 10.79 -3.38 -8.34
N ARG A 26 11.51 -3.84 -9.38
CA ARG A 26 11.40 -5.21 -9.89
C ARG A 26 11.76 -6.25 -8.84
N LYS A 27 12.88 -6.07 -8.14
CA LYS A 27 13.33 -7.02 -7.09
C LYS A 27 12.38 -7.00 -5.89
N ILE A 28 11.96 -5.81 -5.48
CA ILE A 28 11.01 -5.65 -4.38
C ILE A 28 9.67 -6.32 -4.73
N TYR A 29 9.15 -6.07 -5.94
CA TYR A 29 7.91 -6.70 -6.43
C TYR A 29 8.01 -8.23 -6.43
N GLN A 30 9.06 -8.80 -6.97
CA GLN A 30 9.27 -10.25 -7.02
C GLN A 30 9.21 -10.89 -5.62
N LYS A 31 9.74 -10.20 -4.60
CA LYS A 31 9.75 -10.67 -3.22
C LYS A 31 8.41 -10.46 -2.51
N ALA A 32 7.84 -9.25 -2.63
CA ALA A 32 6.70 -8.81 -1.83
C ALA A 32 5.34 -9.21 -2.41
N SER A 33 5.21 -9.28 -3.75
CA SER A 33 3.91 -9.49 -4.39
C SER A 33 3.23 -10.82 -4.04
N ASN A 34 4.00 -11.84 -3.65
CA ASN A 34 3.45 -13.13 -3.22
C ASN A 34 2.72 -13.07 -1.87
N ALA A 35 3.02 -12.05 -1.04
CA ALA A 35 2.31 -11.79 0.21
C ALA A 35 1.11 -10.85 0.03
N VAL A 36 0.90 -10.32 -1.18
CA VAL A 36 -0.24 -9.44 -1.49
C VAL A 36 -1.39 -10.26 -2.04
N VAL A 37 -2.58 -10.02 -1.52
CA VAL A 37 -3.80 -10.77 -1.86
C VAL A 37 -4.89 -9.86 -2.36
N LEU A 38 -5.68 -10.35 -3.33
CA LEU A 38 -6.96 -9.74 -3.69
C LEU A 38 -8.01 -10.19 -2.67
N ILE A 39 -8.81 -9.25 -2.21
CA ILE A 39 -9.93 -9.47 -1.30
C ILE A 39 -11.23 -9.20 -2.06
N ALA A 40 -12.18 -10.13 -1.98
CA ALA A 40 -13.56 -9.92 -2.40
C ALA A 40 -14.47 -10.18 -1.20
N ALA A 41 -15.23 -9.16 -0.81
CA ALA A 41 -16.20 -9.20 0.27
C ALA A 41 -17.60 -9.00 -0.27
N PHE A 42 -18.58 -9.79 0.16
CA PHE A 42 -19.93 -9.75 -0.38
C PHE A 42 -20.98 -10.29 0.59
N ASP A 43 -22.22 -9.86 0.39
CA ASP A 43 -23.37 -10.35 1.13
C ASP A 43 -23.86 -11.67 0.56
N ARG A 44 -24.53 -12.48 1.38
CA ARG A 44 -25.06 -13.82 1.00
C ARG A 44 -25.96 -13.80 -0.22
N ASN A 45 -26.65 -12.70 -0.46
CA ASN A 45 -27.56 -12.54 -1.62
C ASN A 45 -26.88 -11.84 -2.80
N ASN A 46 -25.57 -11.61 -2.76
CA ASN A 46 -24.76 -10.94 -3.79
C ASN A 46 -25.27 -9.57 -4.24
N LYS A 47 -26.10 -8.91 -3.42
CA LYS A 47 -26.66 -7.59 -3.75
C LYS A 47 -25.67 -6.46 -3.54
N SER A 48 -24.70 -6.65 -2.65
CA SER A 48 -23.67 -5.68 -2.36
C SER A 48 -22.33 -6.39 -2.21
N ALA A 49 -21.30 -5.80 -2.76
CA ALA A 49 -19.97 -6.37 -2.82
C ALA A 49 -18.90 -5.28 -2.82
N SER A 50 -17.71 -5.64 -2.36
CA SER A 50 -16.53 -4.77 -2.36
C SER A 50 -15.29 -5.57 -2.71
N THR A 51 -14.36 -4.94 -3.41
CA THR A 51 -13.03 -5.49 -3.66
C THR A 51 -11.94 -4.59 -3.10
N GLY A 52 -10.83 -5.20 -2.75
CA GLY A 52 -9.66 -4.50 -2.26
C GLY A 52 -8.43 -5.39 -2.22
N THR A 53 -7.42 -4.89 -1.59
CA THR A 53 -6.12 -5.55 -1.44
C THR A 53 -5.84 -5.82 0.03
N GLY A 54 -5.06 -6.86 0.32
CA GLY A 54 -4.55 -7.13 1.66
C GLY A 54 -3.11 -7.63 1.62
N SER A 55 -2.49 -7.67 2.79
CA SER A 55 -1.13 -8.17 2.96
C SER A 55 -1.10 -9.28 3.98
N ILE A 56 -0.54 -10.44 3.61
CA ILE A 56 -0.28 -11.53 4.56
C ILE A 56 0.87 -11.09 5.47
N ILE A 57 0.61 -11.05 6.77
CA ILE A 57 1.56 -10.56 7.78
C ILE A 57 2.06 -11.63 8.74
N SER A 58 1.51 -12.84 8.69
CA SER A 58 1.95 -13.94 9.55
C SER A 58 1.92 -15.28 8.83
N GLU A 59 2.77 -16.20 9.27
CA GLU A 59 2.78 -17.61 8.80
C GLU A 59 1.44 -18.31 9.05
N GLY A 60 0.72 -17.89 10.08
CA GLY A 60 -0.62 -18.39 10.36
C GLY A 60 -1.70 -17.87 9.40
N GLY A 61 -1.37 -17.05 8.39
CA GLY A 61 -2.32 -16.53 7.41
C GLY A 61 -3.20 -15.39 7.95
N LEU A 62 -2.67 -14.53 8.84
CA LEU A 62 -3.30 -13.25 9.14
C LEU A 62 -3.06 -12.28 7.97
N ILE A 63 -4.10 -11.56 7.61
CA ILE A 63 -4.09 -10.55 6.55
C ILE A 63 -4.46 -9.21 7.16
N LEU A 64 -3.66 -8.18 6.87
CA LEU A 64 -3.96 -6.79 7.18
C LEU A 64 -4.53 -6.11 5.96
N THR A 65 -5.62 -5.36 6.14
CA THR A 65 -6.32 -4.59 5.10
C THR A 65 -7.05 -3.39 5.71
N ASN A 66 -7.82 -2.62 4.90
CA ASN A 66 -8.68 -1.56 5.41
C ASN A 66 -10.05 -2.10 5.88
N ALA A 67 -10.67 -1.35 6.82
CA ALA A 67 -12.01 -1.67 7.30
C ALA A 67 -13.06 -1.50 6.19
N HIS A 68 -12.99 -0.42 5.40
CA HIS A 68 -13.96 -0.16 4.33
C HIS A 68 -13.96 -1.23 3.22
N VAL A 69 -12.90 -2.03 3.07
CA VAL A 69 -12.86 -3.15 2.12
C VAL A 69 -13.80 -4.29 2.54
N ILE A 70 -14.01 -4.46 3.85
CA ILE A 70 -14.78 -5.59 4.40
C ILE A 70 -16.06 -5.15 5.10
N PHE A 71 -16.36 -3.86 5.11
CA PHE A 71 -17.52 -3.29 5.79
C PHE A 71 -18.53 -2.73 4.78
N ASN A 72 -19.78 -3.11 4.91
CA ASN A 72 -20.88 -2.61 4.10
C ASN A 72 -21.52 -1.42 4.81
N GLU A 73 -21.27 -0.21 4.32
CA GLU A 73 -21.78 1.04 4.89
C GLU A 73 -23.30 1.13 4.85
N GLU A 74 -23.95 0.61 3.76
CA GLU A 74 -25.42 0.64 3.65
C GLU A 74 -26.12 -0.20 4.74
N ARG A 75 -25.45 -1.26 5.18
CA ARG A 75 -25.98 -2.19 6.19
C ARG A 75 -25.40 -1.97 7.58
N ASP A 76 -24.46 -1.04 7.70
CA ASP A 76 -23.70 -0.73 8.92
C ASP A 76 -23.11 -1.99 9.61
N LYS A 77 -22.56 -2.91 8.81
CA LYS A 77 -21.94 -4.15 9.28
C LYS A 77 -20.94 -4.74 8.29
N PRO A 78 -20.03 -5.61 8.76
CA PRO A 78 -19.16 -6.35 7.85
C PRO A 78 -19.94 -7.21 6.86
N PHE A 79 -19.36 -7.43 5.67
CA PHE A 79 -19.91 -8.35 4.67
C PHE A 79 -20.01 -9.78 5.22
N ASP A 80 -21.01 -10.51 4.77
CA ASP A 80 -21.31 -11.86 5.26
C ASP A 80 -20.25 -12.91 4.83
N SER A 81 -19.54 -12.65 3.74
CA SER A 81 -18.55 -13.55 3.17
C SER A 81 -17.31 -12.80 2.65
N ILE A 82 -16.13 -13.38 2.90
CA ILE A 82 -14.86 -12.84 2.44
C ILE A 82 -14.08 -13.95 1.72
N ARG A 83 -13.63 -13.65 0.51
CA ARG A 83 -12.75 -14.49 -0.30
C ARG A 83 -11.41 -13.82 -0.48
N ILE A 84 -10.36 -14.62 -0.42
CA ILE A 84 -8.98 -14.20 -0.61
C ILE A 84 -8.45 -14.95 -1.82
N PHE A 85 -7.80 -14.21 -2.74
CA PHE A 85 -7.13 -14.78 -3.89
C PHE A 85 -5.64 -14.54 -3.75
N LEU A 86 -4.87 -15.63 -3.75
CA LEU A 86 -3.42 -15.58 -3.71
C LEU A 86 -2.86 -15.38 -5.11
N LYS A 87 -1.75 -14.67 -5.18
CA LYS A 87 -1.05 -14.44 -6.44
C LYS A 87 -0.66 -15.77 -7.09
N PRO A 88 -0.95 -15.97 -8.39
CA PRO A 88 -0.42 -17.10 -9.14
C PRO A 88 1.11 -16.94 -9.33
N ASP A 89 1.79 -18.00 -9.69
CA ASP A 89 3.23 -17.95 -9.95
C ASP A 89 3.55 -16.96 -11.06
N ARG A 90 2.68 -16.88 -12.07
CA ARG A 90 2.75 -15.90 -13.16
C ARG A 90 1.39 -15.23 -13.36
N VAL A 91 1.34 -13.91 -13.25
CA VAL A 91 0.16 -13.11 -13.65
C VAL A 91 0.06 -13.10 -15.17
N THR A 92 -1.10 -13.49 -15.69
CA THR A 92 -1.35 -13.69 -17.13
C THR A 92 -2.22 -12.62 -17.76
N GLY A 93 -2.93 -11.82 -16.96
CA GLY A 93 -3.97 -10.89 -17.40
C GLY A 93 -5.32 -11.58 -17.68
N ASN A 94 -5.43 -12.89 -17.43
CA ASN A 94 -6.69 -13.62 -17.51
C ASN A 94 -7.26 -13.86 -16.11
N LEU A 95 -8.39 -13.26 -15.81
CA LEU A 95 -8.98 -13.27 -14.46
C LEU A 95 -9.19 -14.71 -13.93
N LYS A 96 -9.75 -15.62 -14.74
CA LYS A 96 -10.00 -17.00 -14.31
C LYS A 96 -8.73 -17.76 -13.94
N LYS A 97 -7.62 -17.50 -14.66
CA LYS A 97 -6.32 -18.10 -14.35
C LYS A 97 -5.68 -17.43 -13.15
N ASP A 98 -5.72 -16.10 -13.12
CA ASP A 98 -5.02 -15.32 -12.09
C ASP A 98 -5.73 -15.40 -10.73
N ALA A 99 -7.07 -15.54 -10.70
CA ALA A 99 -7.87 -15.69 -9.48
C ALA A 99 -8.20 -17.16 -9.13
N SER A 100 -7.40 -18.13 -9.60
CA SER A 100 -7.65 -19.56 -9.38
C SER A 100 -7.32 -20.04 -7.96
N ARG A 101 -6.36 -19.40 -7.27
CA ARG A 101 -5.91 -19.79 -5.92
C ARG A 101 -6.70 -19.04 -4.85
N LYS A 102 -7.87 -19.54 -4.49
CA LYS A 102 -8.82 -18.89 -3.60
C LYS A 102 -8.99 -19.59 -2.27
N PHE A 103 -9.27 -18.80 -1.24
CA PHE A 103 -9.50 -19.24 0.13
C PHE A 103 -10.64 -18.45 0.74
N ARG A 104 -11.33 -19.03 1.72
CA ARG A 104 -12.21 -18.29 2.62
C ARG A 104 -11.39 -17.59 3.68
N ALA A 105 -11.86 -16.43 4.11
CA ALA A 105 -11.32 -15.76 5.28
C ALA A 105 -12.43 -15.38 6.25
N THR A 106 -12.07 -15.29 7.52
CA THR A 106 -12.91 -14.73 8.58
C THR A 106 -12.39 -13.39 9.02
N LEU A 107 -13.28 -12.48 9.30
CA LEU A 107 -12.94 -11.24 9.97
C LEU A 107 -12.57 -11.55 11.43
N VAL A 108 -11.41 -11.05 11.85
CA VAL A 108 -10.90 -11.21 13.21
C VAL A 108 -11.19 -9.97 14.04
N HIS A 109 -10.73 -8.82 13.57
CA HIS A 109 -10.98 -7.50 14.16
C HIS A 109 -11.04 -6.44 13.08
N TYR A 110 -11.76 -5.35 13.36
CA TYR A 110 -11.75 -4.15 12.52
C TYR A 110 -11.95 -2.88 13.36
N SER A 111 -11.61 -1.76 12.78
CA SER A 111 -11.81 -0.43 13.34
C SER A 111 -12.17 0.53 12.21
N ASN A 112 -13.42 0.95 12.12
CA ASN A 112 -13.85 1.95 11.13
C ASN A 112 -13.13 3.29 11.32
N PRO A 113 -12.95 3.84 12.55
CA PRO A 113 -12.21 5.09 12.71
C PRO A 113 -10.77 5.00 12.23
N MET A 114 -10.06 3.91 12.50
CA MET A 114 -8.68 3.70 12.06
C MET A 114 -8.59 3.21 10.61
N ASP A 115 -9.71 2.83 10.01
CA ASP A 115 -9.80 2.19 8.70
C ASP A 115 -8.87 0.97 8.57
N LEU A 116 -8.86 0.11 9.56
CA LEU A 116 -8.03 -1.10 9.63
C LEU A 116 -8.87 -2.34 9.90
N ALA A 117 -8.51 -3.46 9.28
CA ALA A 117 -9.09 -4.77 9.53
C ALA A 117 -8.03 -5.87 9.50
N VAL A 118 -8.22 -6.89 10.32
CA VAL A 118 -7.44 -8.14 10.32
C VAL A 118 -8.35 -9.29 9.96
N LEU A 119 -7.94 -10.04 8.94
CA LEU A 119 -8.61 -11.25 8.49
C LEU A 119 -7.75 -12.47 8.81
N LYS A 120 -8.36 -13.65 8.89
CA LYS A 120 -7.70 -14.95 9.03
C LYS A 120 -8.11 -15.87 7.88
N ILE A 121 -7.14 -16.35 7.13
CA ILE A 121 -7.38 -17.39 6.11
C ILE A 121 -7.84 -18.68 6.80
N GLN A 122 -8.95 -19.25 6.32
CA GLN A 122 -9.48 -20.51 6.83
C GLN A 122 -8.74 -21.69 6.21
N ASN A 123 -8.36 -22.67 7.04
CA ASN A 123 -7.70 -23.92 6.63
C ASN A 123 -6.56 -23.69 5.61
N PRO A 124 -5.55 -22.91 5.95
CA PRO A 124 -4.45 -22.64 5.05
C PRO A 124 -3.61 -23.90 4.83
N GLN A 125 -4.01 -24.74 3.87
CA GLN A 125 -3.17 -25.84 3.42
C GLN A 125 -2.20 -25.30 2.37
N PHE A 126 -1.08 -24.75 2.83
CA PHE A 126 -0.03 -24.31 1.93
C PHE A 126 1.01 -25.42 1.82
N SER A 127 1.31 -25.85 0.61
CA SER A 127 2.39 -26.81 0.30
C SER A 127 3.78 -26.25 0.55
N ASN A 128 3.91 -24.94 0.75
CA ASN A 128 5.14 -24.18 1.08
C ASN A 128 4.81 -23.11 2.12
N PRO A 129 5.82 -22.66 2.92
CA PRO A 129 5.57 -21.54 3.83
C PRO A 129 5.02 -20.35 3.04
N ILE A 130 3.95 -19.75 3.57
CA ILE A 130 3.33 -18.56 2.94
C ILE A 130 4.35 -17.42 2.96
N PRO A 131 4.57 -16.74 1.83
CA PRO A 131 5.30 -15.48 1.84
C PRO A 131 4.56 -14.48 2.73
N LEU A 132 5.26 -13.80 3.60
CA LEU A 132 4.71 -12.76 4.45
C LEU A 132 5.43 -11.45 4.24
N LEU A 133 4.71 -10.35 4.44
CA LEU A 133 5.24 -9.00 4.36
C LEU A 133 5.48 -8.49 5.78
N LYS A 134 6.74 -8.13 6.06
CA LYS A 134 7.13 -7.58 7.36
C LYS A 134 6.79 -6.10 7.45
N LEU A 135 6.29 -5.66 8.60
CA LEU A 135 6.00 -4.25 8.86
C LEU A 135 7.28 -3.52 9.29
N SER A 136 7.48 -2.32 8.75
CA SER A 136 8.59 -1.42 9.15
C SER A 136 8.25 -0.71 10.47
N ASN A 137 9.29 -0.42 11.27
CA ASN A 137 9.19 0.44 12.46
C ASN A 137 9.31 1.94 12.15
N LEU A 138 9.54 2.27 10.89
CA LEU A 138 9.64 3.64 10.33
C LEU A 138 10.82 4.49 10.85
N GLN A 139 11.80 3.90 11.53
CA GLN A 139 12.92 4.68 12.10
C GLN A 139 13.76 5.41 11.04
N ASP A 140 13.90 4.78 9.85
CA ASP A 140 14.69 5.33 8.75
C ASP A 140 13.79 5.79 7.58
N THR A 141 12.51 6.09 7.88
CA THR A 141 11.55 6.51 6.86
C THR A 141 11.41 8.02 6.88
N SER A 142 11.66 8.65 5.72
CA SER A 142 11.70 10.11 5.57
C SER A 142 10.89 10.58 4.36
N ILE A 143 10.55 11.87 4.34
CA ILE A 143 10.00 12.53 3.15
C ILE A 143 11.05 12.47 2.04
N GLY A 144 10.62 12.11 0.82
CA GLY A 144 11.47 11.88 -0.33
C GLY A 144 11.92 10.43 -0.51
N ASP A 145 11.67 9.53 0.47
CA ASP A 145 12.01 8.12 0.30
C ASP A 145 11.16 7.47 -0.79
N PRO A 146 11.81 6.70 -1.69
CA PRO A 146 11.10 5.98 -2.73
C PRO A 146 10.30 4.82 -2.13
N VAL A 147 9.08 4.69 -2.61
CA VAL A 147 8.14 3.62 -2.21
C VAL A 147 7.45 3.02 -3.43
N LEU A 148 6.88 1.84 -3.25
CA LEU A 148 6.00 1.22 -4.23
C LEU A 148 4.73 0.69 -3.58
N ALA A 149 3.65 0.67 -4.33
CA ALA A 149 2.41 0.00 -3.96
C ALA A 149 2.16 -1.20 -4.88
N ILE A 150 1.55 -2.25 -4.32
CA ILE A 150 1.08 -3.41 -5.06
C ILE A 150 -0.39 -3.60 -4.73
N GLY A 151 -1.23 -3.72 -5.75
CA GLY A 151 -2.67 -3.87 -5.53
C GLY A 151 -3.43 -4.35 -6.75
N HIS A 152 -4.75 -4.21 -6.68
CA HIS A 152 -5.71 -4.74 -7.65
C HIS A 152 -6.66 -3.63 -8.12
N PRO A 153 -6.14 -2.60 -8.83
CA PRO A 153 -6.97 -1.46 -9.23
C PRO A 153 -8.09 -1.92 -10.17
N GLU A 154 -9.32 -1.43 -9.94
CA GLU A 154 -10.50 -1.76 -10.76
C GLU A 154 -10.28 -1.50 -12.26
N GLN A 155 -9.49 -0.47 -12.58
CA GLN A 155 -9.19 -0.06 -13.94
C GLN A 155 -7.86 -0.60 -14.46
N GLY A 156 -7.21 -1.49 -13.71
CA GLY A 156 -5.91 -2.08 -14.03
C GLY A 156 -5.94 -3.60 -14.00
N GLY A 157 -4.76 -4.20 -14.04
CA GLY A 157 -4.58 -5.65 -13.87
C GLY A 157 -4.50 -6.03 -12.39
N LEU A 158 -4.60 -7.33 -12.12
CA LEU A 158 -4.33 -7.86 -10.79
C LEU A 158 -2.84 -7.78 -10.47
N TRP A 159 -2.48 -7.58 -9.19
CA TRP A 159 -1.09 -7.40 -8.73
C TRP A 159 -0.33 -6.31 -9.48
N THR A 160 -1.00 -5.20 -9.76
CA THR A 160 -0.38 -4.03 -10.39
C THR A 160 0.62 -3.37 -9.44
N LEU A 161 1.78 -3.01 -9.99
CA LEU A 161 2.82 -2.24 -9.32
C LEU A 161 2.71 -0.76 -9.71
N THR A 162 2.76 0.13 -8.72
CA THR A 162 2.98 1.57 -8.91
C THR A 162 4.11 2.05 -8.02
N THR A 163 4.85 3.08 -8.43
CA THR A 163 5.97 3.66 -7.69
C THR A 163 5.74 5.14 -7.43
N GLY A 164 6.37 5.66 -6.40
CA GLY A 164 6.37 7.05 -6.02
C GLY A 164 7.30 7.30 -4.84
N THR A 165 7.05 8.38 -4.11
CA THR A 165 7.81 8.76 -2.90
C THR A 165 6.86 9.07 -1.74
N ILE A 166 7.40 9.18 -0.54
CA ILE A 166 6.70 9.77 0.60
C ILE A 166 6.76 11.28 0.44
N SER A 167 5.62 11.92 0.19
CA SER A 167 5.54 13.37 -0.06
C SER A 167 5.35 14.17 1.24
N SER A 168 4.69 13.59 2.26
CA SER A 168 4.45 14.23 3.56
C SER A 168 4.10 13.22 4.64
N MET A 169 4.13 13.68 5.90
CA MET A 169 3.69 12.94 7.08
C MET A 169 2.61 13.74 7.81
N ILE A 170 1.48 13.12 8.08
CA ILE A 170 0.33 13.77 8.72
C ILE A 170 -0.04 12.99 9.98
N GLU A 171 -0.16 13.67 11.11
CA GLU A 171 -0.62 13.10 12.36
C GLU A 171 -2.12 13.32 12.55
N SER A 172 -2.77 12.39 13.24
CA SER A 172 -4.20 12.45 13.60
C SER A 172 -5.10 12.79 12.41
N PHE A 173 -4.85 12.11 11.29
CA PHE A 173 -5.57 12.32 10.03
C PHE A 173 -7.10 12.22 10.24
N GLU A 174 -7.87 13.10 9.57
CA GLU A 174 -9.31 13.28 9.75
C GLU A 174 -9.72 13.61 11.19
N ASN A 175 -8.83 14.26 11.96
CA ASN A 175 -9.01 14.54 13.39
C ASN A 175 -9.16 13.27 14.27
N ILE A 176 -8.76 12.10 13.76
CA ILE A 176 -8.77 10.84 14.51
C ILE A 176 -7.43 10.67 15.22
N ARG A 177 -7.44 10.82 16.53
CA ARG A 177 -6.22 10.72 17.35
C ARG A 177 -5.50 9.38 17.15
N GLY A 178 -4.23 9.46 16.72
CA GLY A 178 -3.36 8.33 16.49
C GLY A 178 -3.53 7.65 15.13
N LYS A 179 -4.39 8.16 14.24
CA LYS A 179 -4.46 7.78 12.83
C LYS A 179 -3.43 8.59 12.04
N ASP A 180 -2.17 8.21 12.12
CA ASP A 180 -1.08 8.89 11.42
C ASP A 180 -0.89 8.26 10.03
N VAL A 181 -0.70 9.10 9.03
CA VAL A 181 -0.60 8.66 7.64
C VAL A 181 0.63 9.24 6.94
N PHE A 182 1.05 8.58 5.88
CA PHE A 182 1.90 9.14 4.84
C PHE A 182 1.02 9.70 3.73
N GLN A 183 1.41 10.86 3.21
CA GLN A 183 0.98 11.33 1.91
C GLN A 183 1.99 10.87 0.87
N THR A 184 1.52 10.40 -0.29
CA THR A 184 2.35 9.91 -1.39
C THR A 184 1.70 10.24 -2.73
N GLU A 185 2.50 10.44 -3.76
CA GLU A 185 2.05 10.51 -5.16
C GLU A 185 1.97 9.13 -5.83
N THR A 186 2.37 8.07 -5.12
CA THR A 186 2.17 6.70 -5.60
C THR A 186 0.71 6.50 -5.98
N SER A 187 0.43 6.11 -7.22
CA SER A 187 -0.95 5.97 -7.70
C SER A 187 -1.71 4.91 -6.91
N ILE A 188 -2.69 5.36 -6.12
CA ILE A 188 -3.60 4.52 -5.34
C ILE A 188 -5.01 4.77 -5.89
N ASN A 189 -5.63 3.75 -6.46
CA ASN A 189 -6.97 3.78 -7.02
C ASN A 189 -7.87 2.76 -6.32
N ARG A 190 -9.18 2.78 -6.61
CA ARG A 190 -10.12 1.76 -6.13
C ARG A 190 -9.55 0.37 -6.40
N GLY A 191 -9.61 -0.51 -5.41
CA GLY A 191 -9.02 -1.83 -5.43
C GLY A 191 -7.59 -1.91 -4.85
N ASN A 192 -6.81 -0.81 -4.80
CA ASN A 192 -5.51 -0.78 -4.12
C ASN A 192 -5.64 -0.59 -2.60
N SER A 193 -6.83 -0.18 -2.12
CA SER A 193 -7.12 0.00 -0.69
C SER A 193 -6.85 -1.27 0.11
N GLY A 194 -6.19 -1.14 1.26
CA GLY A 194 -5.75 -2.24 2.11
C GLY A 194 -4.44 -2.89 1.68
N GLY A 195 -3.94 -2.58 0.49
CA GLY A 195 -2.65 -3.02 -0.02
C GLY A 195 -1.47 -2.31 0.65
N PRO A 196 -0.25 -2.86 0.48
CA PRO A 196 0.93 -2.32 1.09
C PRO A 196 1.50 -1.11 0.33
N LEU A 197 2.01 -0.13 1.09
CA LEU A 197 3.06 0.78 0.67
C LEU A 197 4.39 0.21 1.17
N ILE A 198 5.37 0.01 0.28
CA ILE A 198 6.58 -0.79 0.55
C ILE A 198 7.82 0.07 0.31
N ASP A 199 8.79 0.00 1.21
CA ASP A 199 10.08 0.69 1.14
C ASP A 199 11.11 -0.02 0.24
N ARG A 200 12.30 0.58 0.12
CA ARG A 200 13.45 0.02 -0.62
C ARG A 200 13.93 -1.33 -0.10
N HIS A 201 13.64 -1.68 1.15
CA HIS A 201 14.03 -2.93 1.79
C HIS A 201 13.00 -4.05 1.58
N GLY A 202 11.85 -3.73 1.00
CA GLY A 202 10.73 -4.65 0.81
C GLY A 202 9.90 -4.82 2.09
N HIS A 203 9.91 -3.84 2.99
CA HIS A 203 9.09 -3.82 4.19
C HIS A 203 7.88 -2.90 3.99
N MET A 204 6.76 -3.27 4.59
CA MET A 204 5.55 -2.48 4.55
C MET A 204 5.67 -1.27 5.49
N VAL A 205 5.73 -0.06 4.93
CA VAL A 205 5.74 1.20 5.67
C VAL A 205 4.35 1.75 5.90
N GLY A 206 3.37 1.35 5.09
CA GLY A 206 1.98 1.80 5.23
C GLY A 206 0.96 0.88 4.60
N ILE A 207 -0.31 1.10 4.93
CA ILE A 207 -1.49 0.46 4.37
C ILE A 207 -2.21 1.51 3.53
N ASN A 208 -2.29 1.29 2.22
CA ASN A 208 -2.91 2.23 1.30
C ASN A 208 -4.39 2.37 1.61
N SER A 209 -4.86 3.60 1.76
CA SER A 209 -6.27 3.91 1.99
C SER A 209 -6.70 4.98 1.00
N MET A 210 -7.70 4.66 0.18
CA MET A 210 -8.24 5.63 -0.77
C MET A 210 -9.26 6.50 -0.07
N ILE A 211 -9.00 7.79 -0.01
CA ILE A 211 -9.94 8.78 0.49
C ILE A 211 -10.56 9.52 -0.70
N ALA A 212 -11.86 9.82 -0.60
CA ALA A 212 -12.60 10.52 -1.64
C ALA A 212 -11.88 11.80 -2.11
N ARG A 213 -11.59 11.87 -3.41
CA ARG A 213 -10.74 12.89 -4.04
C ARG A 213 -11.54 14.00 -4.69
N GLN A 214 -12.56 14.52 -4.01
CA GLN A 214 -13.25 15.69 -4.49
C GLN A 214 -12.86 16.89 -3.65
N GLY A 215 -12.12 17.82 -4.27
CA GLY A 215 -11.90 19.14 -3.72
C GLY A 215 -13.20 19.98 -3.74
N LYS A 216 -13.21 21.11 -3.02
CA LYS A 216 -14.30 22.09 -3.12
C LYS A 216 -14.50 22.47 -4.59
N GLY A 217 -15.71 22.22 -5.13
CA GLY A 217 -16.05 22.52 -6.53
C GLY A 217 -15.98 21.33 -7.49
N GLY A 218 -15.87 20.07 -7.00
CA GLY A 218 -15.91 18.88 -7.85
C GLY A 218 -14.62 18.59 -8.63
N ILE A 219 -13.52 19.30 -8.32
CA ILE A 219 -12.23 19.10 -8.97
C ILE A 219 -11.62 17.81 -8.42
N THR A 220 -11.32 16.86 -9.29
CA THR A 220 -10.60 15.61 -8.93
C THR A 220 -9.16 15.96 -8.57
N ILE A 221 -8.74 15.59 -7.36
CA ILE A 221 -7.34 15.69 -6.91
C ILE A 221 -6.65 14.36 -7.25
N THR A 222 -5.67 14.35 -8.15
CA THR A 222 -5.09 13.12 -8.70
C THR A 222 -3.85 12.62 -7.97
N ASP A 223 -3.02 13.52 -7.41
CA ASP A 223 -1.66 13.17 -6.96
C ASP A 223 -1.49 13.20 -5.43
N ILE A 224 -2.59 13.18 -4.69
CA ILE A 224 -2.59 13.10 -3.23
C ILE A 224 -3.24 11.80 -2.79
N ASN A 225 -2.42 10.87 -2.35
CA ASN A 225 -2.83 9.58 -1.81
C ASN A 225 -2.35 9.42 -0.38
N PHE A 226 -3.01 8.59 0.39
CA PHE A 226 -2.69 8.38 1.80
C PHE A 226 -2.47 6.90 2.10
N SER A 227 -1.52 6.65 3.00
CA SER A 227 -1.26 5.32 3.55
C SER A 227 -1.16 5.41 5.07
N ILE A 228 -1.96 4.61 5.77
CA ILE A 228 -1.91 4.53 7.23
C ILE A 228 -0.55 3.95 7.62
N LYS A 229 0.18 4.62 8.49
CA LYS A 229 1.53 4.18 8.89
C LYS A 229 1.52 2.76 9.49
N SER A 230 2.51 1.94 9.15
CA SER A 230 2.65 0.57 9.70
C SER A 230 2.69 0.56 11.23
N THR A 231 3.30 1.59 11.85
CA THR A 231 3.34 1.74 13.32
C THR A 231 1.95 1.94 13.93
N VAL A 232 1.03 2.61 13.22
CA VAL A 232 -0.37 2.75 13.63
C VAL A 232 -1.06 1.39 13.63
N ALA A 233 -0.91 0.63 12.52
CA ALA A 233 -1.48 -0.70 12.42
C ALA A 233 -0.94 -1.65 13.49
N MET A 234 0.37 -1.62 13.76
CA MET A 234 1.01 -2.42 14.81
C MET A 234 0.48 -2.08 16.20
N LYS A 235 0.36 -0.78 16.49
CA LYS A 235 -0.17 -0.30 17.78
C LYS A 235 -1.62 -0.74 17.97
N TRP A 236 -2.44 -0.59 16.91
CA TRP A 236 -3.83 -1.02 16.93
C TRP A 236 -3.95 -2.55 17.08
N MET A 237 -3.24 -3.35 16.29
CA MET A 237 -3.25 -4.81 16.42
C MET A 237 -2.87 -5.26 17.82
N ARG A 238 -1.86 -4.63 18.43
CA ARG A 238 -1.46 -4.92 19.82
C ARG A 238 -2.57 -4.64 20.81
N SER A 239 -3.33 -3.55 20.63
CA SER A 239 -4.45 -3.20 21.51
C SER A 239 -5.62 -4.19 21.44
N VAL A 240 -5.73 -4.96 20.35
CA VAL A 240 -6.75 -6.01 20.17
C VAL A 240 -6.17 -7.43 20.33
N GLY A 241 -5.01 -7.57 20.97
CA GLY A 241 -4.41 -8.85 21.37
C GLY A 241 -3.50 -9.52 20.34
N TYR A 242 -3.15 -8.84 19.23
CA TYR A 242 -2.24 -9.36 18.22
C TYR A 242 -0.88 -8.67 18.29
N SER A 243 0.15 -9.42 18.71
CA SER A 243 1.54 -8.92 18.72
C SER A 243 2.28 -9.41 17.48
N HIS A 244 2.85 -8.45 16.73
CA HIS A 244 3.76 -8.71 15.62
C HIS A 244 5.11 -8.02 15.89
N SER A 245 6.18 -8.64 15.41
CA SER A 245 7.51 -8.03 15.41
C SER A 245 7.69 -7.18 14.17
N TYR A 246 8.34 -6.02 14.32
CA TYR A 246 8.82 -5.25 13.18
C TYR A 246 9.91 -6.00 12.42
N ALA A 247 10.12 -5.63 11.16
CA ALA A 247 11.32 -6.04 10.43
C ALA A 247 12.55 -5.59 11.21
N MET A 248 13.48 -6.53 11.46
CA MET A 248 14.80 -6.14 11.97
C MET A 248 15.54 -5.44 10.83
N GLN A 249 15.81 -4.15 10.99
CA GLN A 249 16.73 -3.45 10.12
C GLN A 249 18.13 -3.98 10.39
N GLN A 250 18.88 -4.31 9.33
CA GLN A 250 20.29 -4.57 9.48
C GLN A 250 20.92 -3.24 9.90
N ALA A 251 21.42 -3.20 11.12
CA ALA A 251 22.17 -2.05 11.62
C ALA A 251 23.32 -1.81 10.63
N VAL A 252 23.25 -0.73 9.88
CA VAL A 252 24.43 -0.16 9.23
C VAL A 252 25.28 0.35 10.38
N THR A 253 26.32 -0.37 10.73
CA THR A 253 27.33 0.07 11.69
C THR A 253 28.06 1.27 11.08
N SER A 254 27.48 2.44 11.22
CA SER A 254 28.16 3.71 11.03
C SER A 254 28.76 4.12 12.37
N THR A 255 29.98 3.67 12.60
CA THR A 255 30.85 4.30 13.60
C THR A 255 31.24 5.66 13.03
N THR A 256 30.45 6.66 13.30
CA THR A 256 30.82 8.07 13.03
C THR A 256 31.14 8.71 14.36
N GLU A 257 32.43 8.77 14.66
CA GLU A 257 32.95 9.68 15.68
C GLU A 257 32.53 11.10 15.30
N LYS A 258 31.89 11.79 16.25
CA LYS A 258 31.55 13.21 16.19
C LYS A 258 32.85 14.02 16.17
N GLN A 259 33.28 14.51 15.01
CA GLN A 259 34.13 15.68 14.94
C GLN A 259 33.24 16.92 14.73
N ILE A 260 33.18 17.72 15.79
CA ILE A 260 32.54 19.04 15.78
C ILE A 260 33.50 20.01 15.06
N HIS A 261 33.21 20.33 13.81
CA HIS A 261 33.79 21.49 13.13
C HIS A 261 32.81 22.64 13.18
N THR A 262 33.17 23.65 13.98
CA THR A 262 32.56 24.99 13.99
C THR A 262 33.03 25.73 12.73
N GLU A 263 32.23 25.77 11.66
CA GLU A 263 32.40 26.72 10.58
C GLU A 263 31.44 27.90 10.72
N LYS A 264 32.04 29.10 10.65
CA LYS A 264 31.35 30.39 10.72
C LYS A 264 30.42 30.56 9.52
N ALA A 265 29.15 30.82 9.81
CA ALA A 265 28.14 31.18 8.82
C ALA A 265 28.48 32.50 8.13
N GLY A 266 28.72 32.44 6.81
CA GLY A 266 28.74 33.61 5.95
C GLY A 266 27.32 34.00 5.55
N ILE A 267 26.96 35.26 5.76
CA ILE A 267 25.65 35.83 5.45
C ILE A 267 25.53 35.97 3.93
N VAL A 268 24.57 35.25 3.33
CA VAL A 268 24.19 35.40 1.93
C VAL A 268 23.05 36.43 1.83
N PRO A 269 23.14 37.44 0.93
CA PRO A 269 22.09 38.45 0.82
C PRO A 269 20.80 37.90 0.23
N VAL A 270 19.67 38.25 0.83
CA VAL A 270 18.31 37.95 0.37
C VAL A 270 18.01 38.76 -0.90
N PRO A 271 17.50 38.15 -1.99
CA PRO A 271 17.01 38.91 -3.16
C PRO A 271 15.72 39.65 -2.86
N ALA A 272 15.60 40.85 -3.44
CA ALA A 272 14.51 41.77 -3.30
C ALA A 272 13.16 41.18 -3.75
N GLN A 273 12.07 41.70 -3.14
CA GLN A 273 10.66 41.34 -3.34
C GLN A 273 10.20 41.42 -4.80
N PRO A 274 9.25 40.56 -5.24
CA PRO A 274 8.62 40.67 -6.54
C PRO A 274 7.63 41.84 -6.58
N GLN A 275 7.68 42.58 -7.66
CA GLN A 275 6.75 43.66 -7.99
C GLN A 275 5.34 43.10 -8.26
N GLU A 276 4.33 43.81 -7.78
CA GLU A 276 2.92 43.60 -8.09
C GLU A 276 2.66 43.66 -9.60
N LEU A 277 2.16 42.57 -10.17
CA LEU A 277 1.57 42.54 -11.50
C LEU A 277 0.07 42.79 -11.40
N THR A 278 -0.31 43.89 -12.03
CA THR A 278 -1.67 44.39 -12.17
C THR A 278 -2.64 43.39 -12.80
N LYS A 279 -3.84 43.39 -12.25
CA LYS A 279 -5.04 42.66 -12.65
C LYS A 279 -5.36 42.85 -14.14
N ASN A 280 -5.39 41.75 -14.91
CA ASN A 280 -6.32 41.59 -16.01
C ASN A 280 -6.89 40.16 -15.92
N LYS A 281 -8.17 40.12 -15.59
CA LYS A 281 -8.97 38.91 -15.42
C LYS A 281 -9.68 38.63 -16.75
N PRO A 282 -9.38 37.56 -17.48
CA PRO A 282 -10.30 37.09 -18.50
C PRO A 282 -11.41 36.29 -17.83
N GLU A 283 -12.66 36.65 -18.09
CA GLU A 283 -13.83 35.87 -17.75
C GLU A 283 -13.72 34.49 -18.47
N LEU A 284 -13.45 33.43 -17.71
CA LEU A 284 -13.68 32.06 -18.19
C LEU A 284 -15.18 31.77 -18.09
N LYS A 285 -15.85 31.72 -19.23
CA LYS A 285 -17.17 31.13 -19.37
C LYS A 285 -17.11 29.66 -18.92
N GLN A 286 -18.00 29.36 -17.98
CA GLN A 286 -18.28 28.00 -17.51
C GLN A 286 -18.65 27.10 -18.70
N GLU A 287 -17.78 26.20 -19.08
CA GLU A 287 -18.20 24.90 -19.64
C GLU A 287 -18.26 23.89 -18.48
N LEU A 288 -19.50 23.72 -18.01
CA LEU A 288 -19.84 22.73 -16.99
C LEU A 288 -19.75 21.33 -17.58
N SER A 289 -19.00 20.48 -16.85
CA SER A 289 -19.18 19.03 -16.67
C SER A 289 -19.28 18.17 -17.92
N LYS A 290 -18.14 17.74 -18.41
CA LYS A 290 -18.00 16.35 -18.85
C LYS A 290 -17.14 15.64 -17.81
N GLU A 291 -17.66 14.52 -17.27
CA GLU A 291 -16.85 13.58 -16.53
C GLU A 291 -15.60 13.26 -17.35
N PRO A 292 -14.39 13.15 -16.72
CA PRO A 292 -13.19 12.86 -17.46
C PRO A 292 -13.41 11.55 -18.24
N GLU A 293 -13.35 11.64 -19.55
CA GLU A 293 -13.48 10.50 -20.45
C GLU A 293 -12.32 9.56 -20.18
N ILE A 294 -12.62 8.37 -19.64
CA ILE A 294 -11.60 7.36 -19.36
C ILE A 294 -11.00 6.96 -20.70
N LEU A 295 -9.73 7.26 -20.92
CA LEU A 295 -9.02 7.03 -22.18
C LEU A 295 -8.92 5.56 -22.58
N THR A 296 -9.24 4.62 -21.69
CA THR A 296 -9.27 3.19 -21.98
C THR A 296 -10.68 2.65 -21.85
N LYS A 297 -11.31 2.37 -22.99
CA LYS A 297 -12.67 1.76 -23.05
C LYS A 297 -12.71 0.29 -22.58
N VAL A 298 -11.57 -0.35 -22.41
CA VAL A 298 -11.47 -1.77 -22.06
C VAL A 298 -10.88 -1.91 -20.68
N ARG A 299 -11.72 -2.31 -19.72
CA ARG A 299 -11.24 -2.71 -18.38
C ARG A 299 -10.61 -4.10 -18.48
N PRO A 300 -9.41 -4.34 -17.95
CA PRO A 300 -8.74 -5.65 -18.02
C PRO A 300 -9.51 -6.74 -17.26
N TYR A 301 -10.30 -6.38 -16.27
CA TYR A 301 -11.30 -7.24 -15.63
C TYR A 301 -12.47 -6.38 -15.12
N LYS A 302 -13.64 -6.99 -14.99
CA LYS A 302 -14.78 -6.37 -14.34
C LYS A 302 -14.95 -7.00 -12.97
N GLU A 303 -15.17 -6.17 -11.98
CA GLU A 303 -15.50 -6.61 -10.62
C GLU A 303 -16.66 -7.61 -10.61
N LYS A 304 -17.69 -7.35 -11.46
CA LYS A 304 -18.82 -8.21 -11.66
C LYS A 304 -18.42 -9.63 -12.08
N ASP A 305 -17.45 -9.78 -12.98
CA ASP A 305 -16.99 -11.10 -13.47
C ASP A 305 -16.33 -11.91 -12.34
N LEU A 306 -15.64 -11.23 -11.40
CA LEU A 306 -15.08 -11.86 -10.22
C LEU A 306 -16.18 -12.35 -9.27
N PHE A 307 -17.21 -11.53 -9.06
CA PHE A 307 -18.33 -11.90 -8.20
C PHE A 307 -19.20 -13.00 -8.82
N GLU A 308 -19.45 -12.98 -10.13
CA GLU A 308 -20.13 -14.07 -10.83
C GLU A 308 -19.37 -15.39 -10.65
N GLN A 309 -18.05 -15.38 -10.83
CA GLN A 309 -17.23 -16.59 -10.61
C GLN A 309 -17.32 -17.12 -9.18
N VAL A 310 -17.40 -16.23 -8.18
CA VAL A 310 -17.54 -16.61 -6.77
C VAL A 310 -18.96 -17.08 -6.46
N ALA A 311 -19.99 -16.46 -7.09
CA ALA A 311 -21.39 -16.81 -6.89
C ALA A 311 -21.72 -18.21 -7.43
N ASP A 312 -21.28 -18.52 -8.67
CA ASP A 312 -21.47 -19.83 -9.30
C ASP A 312 -20.90 -20.96 -8.43
N GLU A 313 -19.75 -20.73 -7.82
CA GLU A 313 -19.12 -21.71 -6.95
C GLU A 313 -19.80 -21.86 -5.57
N MET A 314 -20.43 -20.79 -5.07
CA MET A 314 -21.27 -20.91 -3.87
C MET A 314 -22.53 -21.75 -4.13
N GLU A 315 -23.09 -21.64 -5.32
CA GLU A 315 -24.25 -22.43 -5.71
C GLU A 315 -23.90 -23.92 -5.83
N ASP A 316 -22.81 -24.24 -6.52
CA ASP A 316 -22.25 -25.61 -6.62
C ASP A 316 -21.97 -26.21 -5.24
N MET A 317 -21.40 -25.44 -4.33
CA MET A 317 -21.10 -25.88 -2.94
C MET A 317 -22.38 -26.12 -2.13
N MET A 318 -23.41 -25.29 -2.32
CA MET A 318 -24.70 -25.49 -1.65
C MET A 318 -25.41 -26.72 -2.20
N GLU A 319 -25.32 -27.00 -3.49
CA GLU A 319 -25.87 -28.23 -4.08
C GLU A 319 -25.12 -29.47 -3.57
N GLU A 320 -23.80 -29.43 -3.50
CA GLU A 320 -23.02 -30.53 -2.94
C GLU A 320 -23.35 -30.81 -1.46
N MET A 321 -23.51 -29.75 -0.65
CA MET A 321 -23.96 -29.90 0.73
C MET A 321 -25.36 -30.52 0.81
N LYS A 322 -26.31 -30.07 -0.03
CA LYS A 322 -27.66 -30.65 -0.10
C LYS A 322 -27.62 -32.13 -0.51
N ARG A 323 -26.76 -32.52 -1.46
CA ARG A 323 -26.54 -33.93 -1.83
C ARG A 323 -26.01 -34.75 -0.67
N ARG A 324 -25.00 -34.26 0.07
CA ARG A 324 -24.43 -34.93 1.24
C ARG A 324 -25.43 -35.09 2.40
N ILE A 325 -26.34 -34.12 2.59
CA ILE A 325 -27.39 -34.21 3.60
C ILE A 325 -28.45 -35.24 3.21
N ARG A 326 -28.80 -35.33 1.90
CA ARG A 326 -29.77 -36.32 1.40
C ARG A 326 -29.23 -37.73 1.31
N SER A 327 -27.92 -37.93 1.36
CA SER A 327 -27.26 -39.24 1.31
C SER A 327 -26.93 -39.83 2.70
N ARG A 328 -27.33 -39.14 3.77
CA ARG A 328 -27.36 -39.62 5.19
C ARG A 328 -28.79 -39.91 5.61
#